data_f0a4539c6a70d1bc30f5f2708a30f2fa
#
_entry.id   f0a4539c6a70d1bc30f5f2708a30f2fa
#
_cell.length_a   1.000
_cell.length_b   1.000
_cell.length_c   1.000
_cell.angle_alpha   90.00
_cell.angle_beta   90.00
_cell.angle_gamma   90.00
#
_symmetry.space_group_name_H-M   'P 1'
#
loop_
_entity.id
_entity.type
_entity.pdbx_description
1 polymer ?
#
loop_
_entity_poly.entity_id
_entity_poly.type
_entity_poly.pdbx_seq_one_letter_code
_entity_poly.pdbx_strand_id
1 'polypeptide(L)'
;MKKRCVPLALGGMLLFFFLVAAVFPAAFTSYGQKEMFAPWLTSSPAHLLGTNALGYDIFTELVYGTRQTLLIGVSSSVLTLVLGSVIGTLAAGKSVVGGVLNGVINIFVLLPKLVTMIVLATFLGSSSRNLILLIAAFSWVG
;
A
#
# COMPACT_ATOMS: atom_id res chain seq x y z
N MET A 1 26.77 20.47 10.46
CA MET A 1 25.33 20.20 10.66
C MET A 1 24.44 20.57 9.48
N LYS A 2 24.74 21.59 8.65
CA LYS A 2 23.91 22.02 7.48
C LYS A 2 23.69 20.96 6.38
N LYS A 3 24.62 20.04 6.14
CA LYS A 3 24.52 19.04 5.03
C LYS A 3 23.47 17.93 5.25
N ARG A 4 22.97 17.73 6.47
CA ARG A 4 21.94 16.70 6.78
C ARG A 4 20.49 17.20 6.65
N CYS A 5 20.28 18.52 6.59
CA CYS A 5 18.93 19.10 6.50
C CYS A 5 18.36 19.05 5.08
N VAL A 6 19.19 19.05 4.04
CA VAL A 6 18.75 19.06 2.64
C VAL A 6 18.02 17.77 2.25
N PRO A 7 18.56 16.55 2.47
CA PRO A 7 17.84 15.32 2.14
C PRO A 7 16.57 15.13 2.98
N LEU A 8 16.56 15.57 4.23
CA LEU A 8 15.39 15.52 5.09
C LEU A 8 14.28 16.46 4.58
N ALA A 9 14.63 17.68 4.18
CA ALA A 9 13.70 18.65 3.60
C ALA A 9 13.12 18.16 2.26
N LEU A 10 13.97 17.60 1.39
CA LEU A 10 13.53 17.01 0.10
C LEU A 10 12.61 15.82 0.32
N GLY A 11 12.95 14.91 1.23
CA GLY A 11 12.11 13.76 1.57
C GLY A 11 10.75 14.19 2.14
N GLY A 12 10.76 15.16 3.05
CA GLY A 12 9.53 15.72 3.62
C GLY A 12 8.64 16.40 2.58
N MET A 13 9.24 17.15 1.65
CA MET A 13 8.51 17.81 0.55
C MET A 13 7.88 16.79 -0.42
N LEU A 14 8.61 15.73 -0.79
CA LEU A 14 8.08 14.66 -1.62
C LEU A 14 6.92 13.94 -0.93
N LEU A 15 7.09 13.61 0.35
CA LEU A 15 6.06 12.93 1.13
C LEU A 15 4.81 13.81 1.26
N PHE A 16 4.98 15.10 1.52
CA PHE A 16 3.89 16.06 1.56
C PHE A 16 3.16 16.16 0.22
N PHE A 17 3.91 16.21 -0.88
CA PHE A 17 3.32 16.23 -2.23
C PHE A 17 2.43 15.01 -2.49
N PHE A 18 2.92 13.79 -2.20
CA PHE A 18 2.13 12.58 -2.38
C PHE A 18 0.92 12.51 -1.44
N LEU A 19 1.04 13.02 -0.21
CA LEU A 19 -0.09 13.11 0.71
C LEU A 19 -1.18 14.05 0.18
N VAL A 20 -0.79 15.23 -0.34
CA VAL A 20 -1.74 16.19 -0.94
C VAL A 20 -2.41 15.58 -2.16
N ALA A 21 -1.67 14.92 -3.05
CA ALA A 21 -2.22 14.25 -4.22
C ALA A 21 -3.20 13.11 -3.84
N ALA A 22 -2.92 12.37 -2.77
CA ALA A 22 -3.79 11.31 -2.30
C ALA A 22 -5.10 11.84 -1.65
N VAL A 23 -5.02 12.96 -0.93
CA VAL A 23 -6.18 13.55 -0.26
C VAL A 23 -7.06 14.32 -1.23
N PHE A 24 -6.44 15.08 -2.14
CA PHE A 24 -7.11 15.97 -3.10
C PHE A 24 -6.78 15.61 -4.55
N PRO A 25 -7.13 14.40 -5.05
CA PRO A 25 -6.81 14.01 -6.43
C PRO A 25 -7.42 14.96 -7.47
N ALA A 26 -8.61 15.49 -7.21
CA ALA A 26 -9.28 16.44 -8.09
C ALA A 26 -8.54 17.80 -8.26
N ALA A 27 -7.55 18.10 -7.43
CA ALA A 27 -6.71 19.29 -7.61
C ALA A 27 -5.61 19.07 -8.68
N PHE A 28 -5.30 17.81 -8.99
CA PHE A 28 -4.24 17.43 -9.93
C PHE A 28 -4.76 16.96 -11.28
N THR A 29 -6.00 16.47 -11.34
CA THR A 29 -6.62 16.02 -12.58
C THR A 29 -8.07 16.48 -12.64
N SER A 30 -8.49 16.87 -13.85
CA SER A 30 -9.88 17.27 -14.12
C SER A 30 -10.77 16.09 -14.48
N TYR A 31 -10.18 14.91 -14.72
CA TYR A 31 -10.89 13.72 -15.15
C TYR A 31 -11.25 12.80 -13.99
N GLY A 32 -12.38 12.11 -14.13
CA GLY A 32 -12.80 11.08 -13.19
C GLY A 32 -12.00 9.79 -13.34
N GLN A 33 -11.82 9.05 -12.25
CA GLN A 33 -11.04 7.79 -12.24
C GLN A 33 -11.50 6.75 -13.26
N LYS A 34 -12.78 6.75 -13.65
CA LYS A 34 -13.37 5.79 -14.58
C LYS A 34 -13.83 6.46 -15.88
N GLU A 35 -13.38 7.66 -16.16
CA GLU A 35 -13.69 8.35 -17.39
C GLU A 35 -12.87 7.74 -18.54
N MET A 36 -13.54 7.41 -19.63
CA MET A 36 -12.97 6.68 -20.77
C MET A 36 -12.89 7.59 -21.99
N PHE A 37 -11.75 7.57 -22.65
CA PHE A 37 -11.43 8.30 -23.87
C PHE A 37 -11.07 7.32 -24.99
N ALA A 38 -10.63 7.81 -26.14
CA ALA A 38 -10.08 6.95 -27.17
C ALA A 38 -8.81 6.25 -26.65
N PRO A 39 -8.64 4.93 -26.88
CA PRO A 39 -7.45 4.21 -26.50
C PRO A 39 -6.20 4.72 -27.24
N TRP A 40 -5.05 4.60 -26.60
CA TRP A 40 -3.74 4.89 -27.18
C TRP A 40 -3.56 6.32 -27.69
N LEU A 41 -4.25 7.31 -27.10
CA LEU A 41 -3.96 8.71 -27.38
C LEU A 41 -2.54 9.05 -26.91
N THR A 42 -1.83 9.78 -27.74
CA THR A 42 -0.50 10.28 -27.39
C THR A 42 -0.56 11.40 -26.36
N SER A 43 0.56 11.67 -25.69
CA SER A 43 0.69 12.79 -24.76
C SER A 43 0.26 14.10 -25.43
N SER A 44 -0.58 14.88 -24.77
CA SER A 44 -1.14 16.15 -25.24
C SER A 44 -1.49 17.04 -24.04
N PRO A 45 -1.80 18.34 -24.26
CA PRO A 45 -2.28 19.19 -23.16
C PRO A 45 -3.56 18.70 -22.47
N ALA A 46 -4.39 17.94 -23.17
CA ALA A 46 -5.57 17.31 -22.59
C ALA A 46 -5.22 16.02 -21.82
N HIS A 47 -4.27 15.23 -22.32
CA HIS A 47 -3.85 13.96 -21.73
C HIS A 47 -2.33 13.96 -21.53
N LEU A 48 -1.85 14.45 -20.39
CA LEU A 48 -0.42 14.69 -20.11
C LEU A 48 0.47 13.47 -20.39
N LEU A 49 0.01 12.28 -20.05
CA LEU A 49 0.72 11.01 -20.29
C LEU A 49 0.03 10.13 -21.35
N GLY A 50 -0.98 10.69 -22.06
CA GLY A 50 -1.79 9.93 -22.98
C GLY A 50 -2.81 9.01 -22.32
N THR A 51 -3.40 8.08 -23.09
CA THR A 51 -4.37 7.10 -22.60
C THR A 51 -3.88 5.67 -22.76
N ASN A 52 -4.32 4.79 -21.89
CA ASN A 52 -3.99 3.36 -21.92
C ASN A 52 -4.85 2.58 -22.94
N ALA A 53 -4.66 1.25 -23.02
CA ALA A 53 -5.40 0.36 -23.91
C ALA A 53 -6.92 0.35 -23.66
N LEU A 54 -7.38 0.71 -22.45
CA LEU A 54 -8.79 0.78 -22.07
C LEU A 54 -9.38 2.19 -22.26
N GLY A 55 -8.56 3.17 -22.68
CA GLY A 55 -8.97 4.55 -22.84
C GLY A 55 -8.93 5.38 -21.55
N TYR A 56 -8.37 4.88 -20.45
CA TYR A 56 -8.20 5.69 -19.24
C TYR A 56 -7.00 6.63 -19.37
N ASP A 57 -7.13 7.85 -18.88
CA ASP A 57 -6.03 8.81 -18.81
C ASP A 57 -4.97 8.34 -17.80
N ILE A 58 -3.73 8.13 -18.27
CA ILE A 58 -2.65 7.55 -17.47
C ILE A 58 -2.26 8.46 -16.31
N PHE A 59 -2.27 9.78 -16.50
CA PHE A 59 -1.97 10.71 -15.42
C PHE A 59 -3.03 10.65 -14.32
N THR A 60 -4.29 10.59 -14.69
CA THR A 60 -5.43 10.42 -13.77
C THR A 60 -5.32 9.10 -12.99
N GLU A 61 -5.00 7.98 -13.67
CA GLU A 61 -4.78 6.69 -13.01
C GLU A 61 -3.62 6.77 -12.00
N LEU A 62 -2.53 7.47 -12.33
CA LEU A 62 -1.39 7.66 -11.42
C LEU A 62 -1.80 8.44 -10.16
N VAL A 63 -2.54 9.53 -10.31
CA VAL A 63 -3.00 10.37 -9.19
C VAL A 63 -3.94 9.59 -8.26
N TYR A 64 -4.95 8.93 -8.81
CA TYR A 64 -5.89 8.11 -8.01
C TYR A 64 -5.22 6.86 -7.45
N GLY A 65 -4.27 6.26 -8.19
CA GLY A 65 -3.45 5.14 -7.73
C GLY A 65 -2.60 5.49 -6.50
N THR A 66 -2.08 6.72 -6.43
CA THR A 66 -1.36 7.22 -5.25
C THR A 66 -2.23 7.17 -4.00
N ARG A 67 -3.48 7.63 -4.09
CA ARG A 67 -4.44 7.56 -2.99
C ARG A 67 -4.68 6.12 -2.54
N GLN A 68 -4.88 5.22 -3.49
CA GLN A 68 -5.14 3.81 -3.23
C GLN A 68 -3.93 3.13 -2.56
N THR A 69 -2.74 3.40 -3.05
CA THR A 69 -1.48 2.86 -2.51
C THR A 69 -1.24 3.33 -1.08
N LEU A 70 -1.42 4.62 -0.80
CA LEU A 70 -1.25 5.16 0.54
C LEU A 70 -2.31 4.61 1.52
N LEU A 71 -3.57 4.48 1.08
CA LEU A 71 -4.64 3.91 1.90
C LEU A 71 -4.30 2.47 2.29
N ILE A 72 -3.91 1.64 1.33
CA ILE A 72 -3.53 0.24 1.61
C ILE A 72 -2.28 0.19 2.50
N GLY A 73 -1.24 0.97 2.16
CA GLY A 73 0.03 0.95 2.88
C GLY A 73 -0.11 1.39 4.33
N VAL A 74 -0.76 2.53 4.59
CA VAL A 74 -0.95 3.05 5.95
C VAL A 74 -1.85 2.13 6.76
N SER A 75 -2.99 1.70 6.19
CA SER A 75 -3.93 0.83 6.92
C SER A 75 -3.32 -0.52 7.26
N SER A 76 -2.60 -1.15 6.33
CA SER A 76 -1.93 -2.42 6.61
C SER A 76 -0.80 -2.26 7.61
N SER A 77 -0.04 -1.16 7.57
CA SER A 77 1.05 -0.89 8.52
C SER A 77 0.53 -0.72 9.95
N VAL A 78 -0.57 0.03 10.13
CA VAL A 78 -1.21 0.19 11.45
C VAL A 78 -1.70 -1.15 11.99
N LEU A 79 -2.40 -1.95 11.17
CA LEU A 79 -2.84 -3.28 11.57
C LEU A 79 -1.67 -4.21 11.92
N THR A 80 -0.63 -4.21 11.08
CA THR A 80 0.60 -4.98 11.31
C THR A 80 1.26 -4.60 12.64
N LEU A 81 1.37 -3.30 12.91
CA LEU A 81 1.95 -2.80 14.16
C LEU A 81 1.16 -3.25 15.39
N VAL A 82 -0.17 -3.13 15.33
CA VAL A 82 -1.05 -3.57 16.42
C VAL A 82 -0.95 -5.07 16.64
N LEU A 83 -1.09 -5.88 15.57
CA LEU A 83 -0.98 -7.34 15.66
C LEU A 83 0.40 -7.77 16.17
N GLY A 84 1.47 -7.24 15.59
CA GLY A 84 2.84 -7.56 15.99
C GLY A 84 3.15 -7.18 17.42
N SER A 85 2.69 -6.01 17.88
CA SER A 85 2.89 -5.57 19.27
C SER A 85 2.12 -6.43 20.27
N VAL A 86 0.87 -6.77 19.99
CA VAL A 86 0.04 -7.59 20.88
C VAL A 86 0.58 -9.02 20.93
N ILE A 87 0.76 -9.64 19.75
CA ILE A 87 1.21 -11.04 19.70
C ILE A 87 2.66 -11.17 20.20
N GLY A 88 3.54 -10.23 19.83
CA GLY A 88 4.93 -10.23 20.27
C GLY A 88 5.08 -10.10 21.78
N THR A 89 4.32 -9.20 22.41
CA THR A 89 4.32 -9.07 23.88
C THR A 89 3.80 -10.32 24.59
N LEU A 90 2.74 -10.95 24.07
CA LEU A 90 2.22 -12.20 24.62
C LEU A 90 3.18 -13.38 24.41
N ALA A 91 3.85 -13.45 23.27
CA ALA A 91 4.81 -14.48 22.94
C ALA A 91 6.12 -14.38 23.78
N ALA A 92 6.49 -13.17 24.23
CA ALA A 92 7.64 -12.96 25.12
C ALA A 92 7.42 -13.52 26.55
N GLY A 93 6.17 -13.78 26.94
CA GLY A 93 5.84 -14.34 28.25
C GLY A 93 6.30 -15.80 28.40
N LYS A 94 6.80 -16.17 29.59
CA LYS A 94 7.19 -17.54 29.96
C LYS A 94 6.00 -18.45 30.26
N SER A 95 4.86 -18.25 29.66
CA SER A 95 3.61 -19.00 29.83
C SER A 95 3.43 -20.03 28.73
N VAL A 96 2.51 -20.98 28.95
CA VAL A 96 2.11 -21.93 27.91
C VAL A 96 1.61 -21.22 26.66
N VAL A 97 0.90 -20.10 26.84
CA VAL A 97 0.42 -19.25 25.75
C VAL A 97 1.59 -18.68 24.93
N GLY A 98 2.63 -18.19 25.60
CA GLY A 98 3.86 -17.71 24.93
C GLY A 98 4.53 -18.81 24.10
N GLY A 99 4.60 -20.03 24.63
CA GLY A 99 5.14 -21.19 23.90
C GLY A 99 4.34 -21.52 22.63
N VAL A 100 3.01 -21.54 22.72
CA VAL A 100 2.14 -21.79 21.56
C VAL A 100 2.28 -20.66 20.51
N LEU A 101 2.29 -19.40 20.93
CA LEU A 101 2.46 -18.26 20.02
C LEU A 101 3.80 -18.29 19.31
N ASN A 102 4.89 -18.63 20.00
CA ASN A 102 6.20 -18.82 19.36
C ASN A 102 6.19 -19.95 18.31
N GLY A 103 5.46 -21.03 18.58
CA GLY A 103 5.24 -22.09 17.59
C GLY A 103 4.53 -21.58 16.33
N VAL A 104 3.48 -20.77 16.49
CA VAL A 104 2.75 -20.13 15.39
C VAL A 104 3.67 -19.17 14.62
N ILE A 105 4.42 -18.32 15.31
CA ILE A 105 5.40 -17.40 14.70
C ILE A 105 6.37 -18.18 13.81
N ASN A 106 6.94 -19.28 14.32
CA ASN A 106 7.89 -20.10 13.55
C ASN A 106 7.26 -20.69 12.28
N ILE A 107 5.99 -21.11 12.32
CA ILE A 107 5.28 -21.56 11.11
C ILE A 107 5.16 -20.43 10.09
N PHE A 108 4.77 -19.23 10.52
CA PHE A 108 4.65 -18.08 9.63
C PHE A 108 5.97 -17.65 9.01
N VAL A 109 7.07 -17.73 9.77
CA VAL A 109 8.43 -17.43 9.25
C VAL A 109 8.84 -18.40 8.13
N LEU A 110 8.45 -19.68 8.23
CA LEU A 110 8.78 -20.70 7.24
C LEU A 110 7.94 -20.60 5.96
N LEU A 111 6.78 -19.93 6.01
CA LEU A 111 5.93 -19.78 4.83
C LEU A 111 6.54 -18.80 3.82
N PRO A 112 6.57 -19.14 2.52
CA PRO A 112 6.96 -18.19 1.47
C PRO A 112 5.90 -17.09 1.32
N LYS A 113 6.07 -16.02 2.09
CA LYS A 113 5.11 -14.92 2.31
C LYS A 113 4.45 -14.41 1.03
N LEU A 114 5.25 -14.06 0.01
CA LEU A 114 4.73 -13.51 -1.25
C LEU A 114 3.86 -14.52 -1.99
N VAL A 115 4.31 -15.78 -2.09
CA VAL A 115 3.57 -16.83 -2.80
C VAL A 115 2.23 -17.09 -2.10
N THR A 116 2.26 -17.24 -0.78
CA THR A 116 1.04 -17.48 0.02
C THR A 116 0.05 -16.32 -0.11
N MET A 117 0.52 -15.06 -0.04
CA MET A 117 -0.34 -13.89 -0.22
C MET A 117 -0.97 -13.84 -1.61
N ILE A 118 -0.20 -14.13 -2.68
CA ILE A 118 -0.72 -14.15 -4.06
C ILE A 118 -1.82 -15.21 -4.19
N VAL A 119 -1.55 -16.42 -3.73
CA VAL A 119 -2.55 -17.51 -3.77
C VAL A 119 -3.81 -17.14 -3.01
N LEU A 120 -3.69 -16.62 -1.80
CA LEU A 120 -4.87 -16.21 -1.02
C LEU A 120 -5.62 -15.04 -1.65
N ALA A 121 -4.92 -14.09 -2.26
CA ALA A 121 -5.56 -12.98 -2.97
C ALA A 121 -6.41 -13.44 -4.16
N THR A 122 -6.04 -14.53 -4.84
CA THR A 122 -6.86 -15.09 -5.93
C THR A 122 -8.18 -15.68 -5.43
N PHE A 123 -8.20 -16.28 -4.24
CA PHE A 123 -9.42 -16.83 -3.63
C PHE A 123 -10.31 -15.77 -2.98
N LEU A 124 -9.72 -14.80 -2.28
CA LEU A 124 -10.44 -13.76 -1.54
C LEU A 124 -10.89 -12.60 -2.45
N GLY A 125 -10.31 -12.50 -3.64
CA GLY A 125 -10.50 -11.38 -4.54
C GLY A 125 -9.61 -10.19 -4.17
N SER A 126 -9.26 -9.37 -5.19
CA SER A 126 -8.29 -8.26 -5.13
C SER A 126 -8.91 -6.93 -4.64
N SER A 127 -9.86 -6.96 -3.70
CA SER A 127 -10.36 -5.72 -3.09
C SER A 127 -9.30 -5.12 -2.15
N SER A 128 -9.28 -3.78 -2.04
CA SER A 128 -8.35 -3.07 -1.14
C SER A 128 -8.42 -3.57 0.30
N ARG A 129 -9.63 -3.86 0.78
CA ARG A 129 -9.84 -4.42 2.13
C ARG A 129 -9.16 -5.77 2.28
N ASN A 130 -9.33 -6.68 1.32
CA ASN A 130 -8.71 -8.00 1.36
C ASN A 130 -7.18 -7.90 1.32
N LEU A 131 -6.65 -7.01 0.48
CA LEU A 131 -5.20 -6.75 0.43
C LEU A 131 -4.66 -6.21 1.76
N ILE A 132 -5.34 -5.26 2.39
CA ILE A 132 -4.95 -4.73 3.71
C ILE A 132 -4.89 -5.86 4.76
N LEU A 133 -5.92 -6.70 4.80
CA LEU A 133 -5.98 -7.82 5.75
C LEU A 133 -4.90 -8.86 5.48
N LEU A 134 -4.66 -9.22 4.22
CA LEU A 134 -3.61 -10.17 3.84
C LEU A 134 -2.22 -9.64 4.18
N ILE A 135 -1.92 -8.38 3.83
CA ILE A 135 -0.64 -7.76 4.16
C ILE A 135 -0.45 -7.74 5.68
N ALA A 136 -1.44 -7.32 6.44
CA ALA A 136 -1.36 -7.29 7.89
C ALA A 136 -1.17 -8.69 8.49
N ALA A 137 -1.94 -9.69 8.01
CA ALA A 137 -1.90 -11.07 8.50
C ALA A 137 -0.55 -11.77 8.26
N PHE A 138 0.23 -11.35 7.26
CA PHE A 138 1.53 -11.95 6.95
C PHE A 138 2.72 -11.06 7.29
N SER A 139 2.52 -9.77 7.60
CA SER A 139 3.62 -8.83 7.85
C SER A 139 3.92 -8.60 9.34
N TRP A 140 3.05 -9.05 10.26
CA TRP A 140 3.29 -8.88 11.69
C TRP A 140 4.42 -9.75 12.25
N VAL A 141 4.84 -10.77 11.53
CA VAL A 141 5.91 -11.72 11.93
C VAL A 141 7.29 -11.28 11.41
N GLY A 142 7.39 -10.22 10.56
CA GLY A 142 8.66 -9.84 9.89
C GLY A 142 9.33 -8.62 10.41
#